data_db4e5db41c5b197ccfdfe4e49ad47e8b
#
_entry.id   db4e5db41c5b197ccfdfe4e49ad47e8b
#
_cell.length_a   1.000
_cell.length_b   1.000
_cell.length_c   1.000
_cell.angle_alpha   90.00
_cell.angle_beta   90.00
_cell.angle_gamma   90.00
#
_symmetry.space_group_name_H-M   'P 1'
#
loop_
_entity.id
_entity.type
_entity.pdbx_description
1 polymer ?
#
loop_
_entity_poly.entity_id
_entity_poly.type
_entity_poly.pdbx_seq_one_letter_code
_entity_poly.pdbx_strand_id
1 'polypeptide(L)'
;MLGKSTHKIAVIAGDGIGKEVMPHGVRSVLAAAKKFGIEIEVTEYNWSCDQYDQIGSWMPSDWKQQLDQFDCIFFGAVGWPDRVLDHISLWDSLIKFRREFDQYVNLRPVRLMPGVKSPLAGKKPGDIDYYVVRENTEGEYSSLGGRLFEGTDREMAQQISTFTRKGVDRIMNFAFELAMTRNKNLVSATKSNGISITMPYWDERFAAIGARFPDVSRSQYHIDGLTIQVVLDPGRFDVIVASNLFGDILSDLGPATTGTIGIAPSANLNPERAFPSLFEPVHGSAPDIYGKGIANPIGQIWSGAMML
;
A
#
# COMPACT_ATOMS: atom_id res chain seq x y z
N MET A 1 -15.69 3.45 34.13
CA MET A 1 -16.15 3.00 32.82
C MET A 1 -15.47 3.88 31.79
N LEU A 2 -14.47 3.36 31.10
CA LEU A 2 -13.91 4.06 29.95
C LEU A 2 -15.05 4.13 28.91
N GLY A 3 -15.45 5.35 28.53
CA GLY A 3 -16.49 5.55 27.54
C GLY A 3 -16.10 4.79 26.26
N LYS A 4 -17.00 4.01 25.69
CA LYS A 4 -16.80 3.37 24.39
C LYS A 4 -16.55 4.50 23.37
N SER A 5 -15.34 4.57 22.84
CA SER A 5 -15.05 5.48 21.73
C SER A 5 -15.70 4.91 20.46
N THR A 6 -16.53 5.69 19.81
CA THR A 6 -17.07 5.36 18.49
C THR A 6 -15.98 5.65 17.44
N HIS A 7 -15.63 4.65 16.64
CA HIS A 7 -14.66 4.82 15.56
C HIS A 7 -15.35 5.26 14.27
N LYS A 8 -14.87 6.31 13.65
CA LYS A 8 -15.43 6.87 12.42
C LYS A 8 -14.63 6.40 11.20
N ILE A 9 -15.33 5.80 10.24
CA ILE A 9 -14.75 5.27 9.01
C ILE A 9 -15.35 5.99 7.80
N ALA A 10 -14.49 6.62 6.99
CA ALA A 10 -14.89 7.11 5.68
C ALA A 10 -14.79 5.96 4.67
N VAL A 11 -15.89 5.65 4.00
CA VAL A 11 -15.96 4.62 2.96
C VAL A 11 -16.00 5.26 1.59
N ILE A 12 -15.06 4.90 0.73
CA ILE A 12 -14.95 5.37 -0.65
C ILE A 12 -14.86 4.14 -1.56
N ALA A 13 -15.96 3.73 -2.16
CA ALA A 13 -15.97 2.58 -3.05
C ALA A 13 -15.16 2.82 -4.35
N GLY A 14 -15.16 4.07 -4.83
CA GLY A 14 -14.41 4.51 -6.02
C GLY A 14 -14.98 3.93 -7.32
N ASP A 15 -14.13 3.28 -8.12
CA ASP A 15 -14.43 2.89 -9.50
C ASP A 15 -14.55 1.37 -9.70
N GLY A 16 -15.21 0.98 -10.78
CA GLY A 16 -15.28 -0.39 -11.26
C GLY A 16 -15.67 -1.40 -10.18
N ILE A 17 -14.88 -2.48 -10.07
CA ILE A 17 -15.15 -3.55 -9.08
C ILE A 17 -15.06 -3.06 -7.62
N GLY A 18 -14.46 -1.89 -7.34
CA GLY A 18 -14.51 -1.29 -6.01
C GLY A 18 -15.94 -1.15 -5.49
N LYS A 19 -16.89 -0.79 -6.37
CA LYS A 19 -18.32 -0.70 -6.05
C LYS A 19 -18.97 -2.07 -5.75
N GLU A 20 -18.42 -3.15 -6.32
CA GLU A 20 -18.93 -4.50 -6.09
C GLU A 20 -18.37 -5.10 -4.79
N VAL A 21 -17.08 -4.91 -4.50
CA VAL A 21 -16.42 -5.54 -3.35
C VAL A 21 -16.61 -4.78 -2.04
N MET A 22 -16.78 -3.45 -2.10
CA MET A 22 -16.92 -2.60 -0.92
C MET A 22 -18.09 -2.99 0.00
N PRO A 23 -19.32 -3.26 -0.50
CA PRO A 23 -20.44 -3.68 0.37
C PRO A 23 -20.13 -4.94 1.18
N HIS A 24 -19.35 -5.86 0.61
CA HIS A 24 -18.93 -7.10 1.30
C HIS A 24 -17.87 -6.81 2.37
N GLY A 25 -16.93 -5.91 2.09
CA GLY A 25 -15.94 -5.43 3.06
C GLY A 25 -16.61 -4.77 4.25
N VAL A 26 -17.46 -3.77 4.02
CA VAL A 26 -18.20 -3.05 5.07
C VAL A 26 -19.05 -4.00 5.91
N ARG A 27 -19.81 -4.90 5.29
CA ARG A 27 -20.62 -5.89 6.00
C ARG A 27 -19.76 -6.77 6.92
N SER A 28 -18.59 -7.20 6.46
CA SER A 28 -17.68 -8.04 7.24
C SER A 28 -17.07 -7.29 8.43
N VAL A 29 -16.65 -6.04 8.22
CA VAL A 29 -16.13 -5.15 9.27
C VAL A 29 -17.18 -4.90 10.35
N LEU A 30 -18.40 -4.53 9.95
CA LEU A 30 -19.50 -4.27 10.90
C LEU A 30 -19.92 -5.53 11.67
N ALA A 31 -19.90 -6.71 11.02
CA ALA A 31 -20.18 -7.98 11.70
C ALA A 31 -19.12 -8.33 12.75
N ALA A 32 -17.82 -8.12 12.41
CA ALA A 32 -16.72 -8.29 13.35
C ALA A 32 -16.81 -7.28 14.52
N ALA A 33 -17.01 -6.02 14.21
CA ALA A 33 -17.17 -4.95 15.21
C ALA A 33 -18.30 -5.28 16.21
N LYS A 34 -19.47 -5.66 15.71
CA LYS A 34 -20.59 -6.09 16.54
C LYS A 34 -20.23 -7.27 17.45
N LYS A 35 -19.51 -8.27 16.91
CA LYS A 35 -19.10 -9.46 17.69
C LYS A 35 -18.16 -9.10 18.85
N PHE A 36 -17.27 -8.15 18.63
CA PHE A 36 -16.26 -7.75 19.63
C PHE A 36 -16.65 -6.48 20.43
N GLY A 37 -17.86 -5.95 20.23
CA GLY A 37 -18.38 -4.80 20.96
C GLY A 37 -17.67 -3.49 20.62
N ILE A 38 -17.15 -3.35 19.41
CA ILE A 38 -16.55 -2.15 18.85
C ILE A 38 -17.66 -1.31 18.20
N GLU A 39 -17.74 -0.04 18.55
CA GLU A 39 -18.71 0.89 17.93
C GLU A 39 -18.07 1.56 16.71
N ILE A 40 -18.70 1.40 15.54
CA ILE A 40 -18.24 1.96 14.27
C ILE A 40 -19.37 2.79 13.65
N GLU A 41 -19.03 4.02 13.26
CA GLU A 41 -19.84 4.89 12.43
C GLU A 41 -19.24 4.94 11.02
N VAL A 42 -20.05 4.66 10.00
CA VAL A 42 -19.62 4.64 8.60
C VAL A 42 -20.25 5.82 7.87
N THR A 43 -19.43 6.57 7.14
CA THR A 43 -19.89 7.61 6.21
C THR A 43 -19.40 7.27 4.80
N GLU A 44 -20.32 7.17 3.84
CA GLU A 44 -20.01 6.83 2.46
C GLU A 44 -19.82 8.09 1.60
N TYR A 45 -18.80 8.07 0.75
CA TYR A 45 -18.49 9.10 -0.22
C TYR A 45 -18.52 8.51 -1.64
N ASN A 46 -19.27 9.16 -2.54
CA ASN A 46 -19.42 8.72 -3.94
C ASN A 46 -18.32 9.29 -4.86
N TRP A 47 -17.11 9.48 -4.33
CA TRP A 47 -15.99 9.98 -5.11
C TRP A 47 -15.49 8.92 -6.09
N SER A 48 -15.43 9.27 -7.36
CA SER A 48 -15.16 8.32 -8.43
C SER A 48 -15.01 9.02 -9.80
N CYS A 49 -14.67 8.27 -10.83
CA CYS A 49 -14.75 8.75 -12.21
C CYS A 49 -16.16 9.17 -12.63
N ASP A 50 -17.22 8.59 -12.03
CA ASP A 50 -18.60 9.05 -12.28
C ASP A 50 -18.82 10.46 -11.77
N GLN A 51 -18.24 10.83 -10.63
CA GLN A 51 -18.27 12.20 -10.13
C GLN A 51 -17.45 13.12 -11.04
N TYR A 52 -16.30 12.66 -11.51
CA TYR A 52 -15.47 13.44 -12.46
C TYR A 52 -16.26 13.82 -13.71
N ASP A 53 -17.03 12.90 -14.29
CA ASP A 53 -17.88 13.17 -15.45
C ASP A 53 -18.95 14.22 -15.20
N GLN A 54 -19.40 14.36 -13.94
CA GLN A 54 -20.45 15.31 -13.56
C GLN A 54 -19.91 16.71 -13.24
N ILE A 55 -18.79 16.79 -12.54
CA ILE A 55 -18.27 18.06 -12.00
C ILE A 55 -16.84 18.39 -12.39
N GLY A 56 -16.18 17.56 -13.21
CA GLY A 56 -14.80 17.77 -13.67
C GLY A 56 -13.74 17.54 -12.58
N SER A 57 -14.10 16.86 -11.48
CA SER A 57 -13.18 16.55 -10.38
C SER A 57 -13.54 15.20 -9.77
N TRP A 58 -12.53 14.38 -9.48
CA TRP A 58 -12.72 13.05 -8.88
C TRP A 58 -13.24 13.15 -7.44
N MET A 59 -12.83 14.16 -6.72
CA MET A 59 -13.31 14.52 -5.37
C MET A 59 -13.40 16.04 -5.22
N PRO A 60 -14.17 16.58 -4.25
CA PRO A 60 -14.32 18.02 -4.05
C PRO A 60 -13.02 18.67 -3.53
N SER A 61 -12.89 19.97 -3.69
CA SER A 61 -11.67 20.71 -3.29
C SER A 61 -11.43 20.72 -1.78
N ASP A 62 -12.46 20.56 -0.97
CA ASP A 62 -12.44 20.50 0.50
C ASP A 62 -12.33 19.05 1.05
N TRP A 63 -12.00 18.09 0.19
CA TRP A 63 -11.91 16.67 0.51
C TRP A 63 -11.08 16.37 1.78
N LYS A 64 -9.99 17.09 1.98
CA LYS A 64 -9.10 16.89 3.12
C LYS A 64 -9.80 17.24 4.42
N GLN A 65 -10.48 18.38 4.46
CA GLN A 65 -11.27 18.82 5.62
C GLN A 65 -12.42 17.85 5.92
N GLN A 66 -13.05 17.29 4.87
CA GLN A 66 -14.09 16.30 5.04
C GLN A 66 -13.56 15.01 5.66
N LEU A 67 -12.37 14.54 5.26
CA LEU A 67 -11.79 13.28 5.73
C LEU A 67 -11.00 13.39 7.04
N ASP A 68 -10.49 14.54 7.40
CA ASP A 68 -9.62 14.76 8.58
C ASP A 68 -10.30 14.40 9.93
N GLN A 69 -11.63 14.34 9.94
CA GLN A 69 -12.41 13.97 11.12
C GLN A 69 -12.57 12.45 11.34
N PHE A 70 -12.10 11.61 10.44
CA PHE A 70 -12.23 10.16 10.50
C PHE A 70 -10.98 9.50 11.09
N ASP A 71 -11.15 8.37 11.75
CA ASP A 71 -10.03 7.56 12.24
C ASP A 71 -9.31 6.87 11.08
N CYS A 72 -10.06 6.47 10.04
CA CYS A 72 -9.49 5.84 8.85
C CYS A 72 -10.40 5.96 7.62
N ILE A 73 -9.81 5.65 6.47
CA ILE A 73 -10.46 5.59 5.17
C ILE A 73 -10.48 4.12 4.72
N PHE A 74 -11.64 3.61 4.38
CA PHE A 74 -11.82 2.30 3.77
C PHE A 74 -12.10 2.50 2.29
N PHE A 75 -11.13 2.15 1.45
CA PHE A 75 -11.08 2.50 0.04
C PHE A 75 -11.25 1.26 -0.84
N GLY A 76 -11.98 1.37 -1.94
CA GLY A 76 -12.21 0.26 -2.87
C GLY A 76 -11.16 0.23 -3.98
N ALA A 77 -11.37 1.00 -5.02
CA ALA A 77 -10.46 1.07 -6.16
C ALA A 77 -10.58 2.40 -6.90
N VAL A 78 -9.59 2.76 -7.72
CA VAL A 78 -9.62 3.96 -8.52
C VAL A 78 -9.11 3.69 -9.94
N GLY A 79 -9.67 4.45 -10.87
CA GLY A 79 -9.23 4.52 -12.24
C GLY A 79 -10.22 3.89 -13.25
N TRP A 80 -10.38 4.57 -14.36
CA TRP A 80 -11.12 4.09 -15.53
C TRP A 80 -10.48 4.73 -16.77
N PRO A 81 -9.35 4.17 -17.26
CA PRO A 81 -8.50 4.82 -18.27
C PRO A 81 -9.23 5.28 -19.54
N ASP A 82 -10.25 4.53 -19.96
CA ASP A 82 -11.06 4.88 -21.16
C ASP A 82 -11.96 6.12 -20.95
N ARG A 83 -12.16 6.55 -19.71
CA ARG A 83 -13.02 7.70 -19.33
C ARG A 83 -12.21 8.84 -18.73
N VAL A 84 -11.36 8.51 -17.76
CA VAL A 84 -10.56 9.47 -17.00
C VAL A 84 -9.13 8.95 -16.94
N LEU A 85 -8.20 9.72 -17.49
CA LEU A 85 -6.80 9.32 -17.56
C LEU A 85 -6.21 9.11 -16.15
N ASP A 86 -5.32 8.13 -15.99
CA ASP A 86 -4.75 7.73 -14.70
C ASP A 86 -4.04 8.89 -13.98
N HIS A 87 -3.40 9.80 -14.71
CA HIS A 87 -2.77 10.97 -14.11
C HIS A 87 -3.78 11.98 -13.52
N ILE A 88 -5.06 11.86 -13.86
CA ILE A 88 -6.16 12.63 -13.24
C ILE A 88 -6.76 11.82 -12.09
N SER A 89 -7.26 10.62 -12.38
CA SER A 89 -7.98 9.82 -11.37
C SER A 89 -7.09 9.40 -10.21
N LEU A 90 -5.92 8.80 -10.48
CA LEU A 90 -5.02 8.28 -9.46
C LEU A 90 -4.26 9.40 -8.70
N TRP A 91 -3.78 10.42 -9.44
CA TRP A 91 -3.01 11.50 -8.82
C TRP A 91 -3.87 12.45 -8.01
N ASP A 92 -5.11 12.68 -8.45
CA ASP A 92 -6.07 13.52 -7.73
C ASP A 92 -6.86 12.78 -6.63
N SER A 93 -6.51 11.54 -6.33
CA SER A 93 -7.11 10.76 -5.26
C SER A 93 -6.05 10.09 -4.38
N LEU A 94 -5.73 8.82 -4.66
CA LEU A 94 -4.91 7.96 -3.81
C LEU A 94 -3.52 8.55 -3.52
N ILE A 95 -2.86 9.17 -4.53
CA ILE A 95 -1.55 9.80 -4.32
C ILE A 95 -1.66 11.05 -3.43
N LYS A 96 -2.75 11.83 -3.58
CA LYS A 96 -3.01 12.96 -2.67
C LYS A 96 -3.23 12.49 -1.24
N PHE A 97 -4.05 11.44 -1.03
CA PHE A 97 -4.25 10.90 0.31
C PHE A 97 -2.93 10.50 0.97
N ARG A 98 -2.10 9.73 0.26
CA ARG A 98 -0.79 9.27 0.75
C ARG A 98 0.11 10.44 1.17
N ARG A 99 0.18 11.49 0.37
CA ARG A 99 1.05 12.66 0.60
C ARG A 99 0.49 13.61 1.66
N GLU A 100 -0.77 13.99 1.53
CA GLU A 100 -1.32 15.04 2.38
C GLU A 100 -1.76 14.56 3.76
N PHE A 101 -2.05 13.27 3.92
CA PHE A 101 -2.24 12.60 5.20
C PHE A 101 -0.96 11.92 5.71
N ASP A 102 0.18 12.21 5.09
CA ASP A 102 1.49 11.66 5.48
C ASP A 102 1.44 10.16 5.79
N GLN A 103 0.75 9.39 4.92
CA GLN A 103 0.61 7.94 5.01
C GLN A 103 1.89 7.27 4.50
N TYR A 104 2.97 7.45 5.22
CA TYR A 104 4.32 7.13 4.76
C TYR A 104 4.66 5.64 4.78
N VAL A 105 3.87 4.82 5.44
CA VAL A 105 4.02 3.37 5.42
C VAL A 105 2.96 2.78 4.51
N ASN A 106 3.38 2.10 3.43
CA ASN A 106 2.51 1.17 2.74
C ASN A 106 2.86 -0.26 3.20
N LEU A 107 1.93 -0.88 3.93
CA LEU A 107 2.10 -2.20 4.52
C LEU A 107 1.31 -3.22 3.71
N ARG A 108 1.99 -4.21 3.13
CA ARG A 108 1.39 -5.25 2.29
C ARG A 108 1.78 -6.65 2.79
N PRO A 109 0.85 -7.43 3.35
CA PRO A 109 1.10 -8.82 3.70
C PRO A 109 1.15 -9.69 2.45
N VAL A 110 2.10 -10.60 2.43
CA VAL A 110 2.21 -11.66 1.43
C VAL A 110 2.01 -13.00 2.14
N ARG A 111 0.89 -13.64 1.86
CA ARG A 111 0.52 -14.86 2.57
C ARG A 111 -0.12 -15.88 1.65
N LEU A 112 0.37 -17.13 1.71
CA LEU A 112 -0.30 -18.24 1.05
C LEU A 112 -1.47 -18.70 1.89
N MET A 113 -2.68 -18.38 1.42
CA MET A 113 -3.92 -18.63 2.13
C MET A 113 -4.44 -20.08 1.93
N PRO A 114 -5.14 -20.67 2.92
CA PRO A 114 -5.88 -21.91 2.71
C PRO A 114 -6.87 -21.80 1.54
N GLY A 115 -6.91 -22.82 0.69
CA GLY A 115 -7.79 -22.86 -0.48
C GLY A 115 -7.24 -22.14 -1.72
N VAL A 116 -6.14 -21.39 -1.60
CA VAL A 116 -5.47 -20.75 -2.74
C VAL A 116 -4.32 -21.65 -3.21
N LYS A 117 -4.19 -21.80 -4.52
CA LYS A 117 -3.11 -22.56 -5.13
C LYS A 117 -1.97 -21.62 -5.50
N SER A 118 -0.80 -21.83 -4.90
CA SER A 118 0.42 -21.16 -5.32
C SER A 118 0.86 -21.63 -6.70
N PRO A 119 1.36 -20.75 -7.58
CA PRO A 119 2.04 -21.14 -8.81
C PRO A 119 3.40 -21.81 -8.57
N LEU A 120 3.97 -21.64 -7.37
CA LEU A 120 5.24 -22.29 -6.98
C LEU A 120 4.97 -23.74 -6.58
N ALA A 121 5.78 -24.65 -7.12
CA ALA A 121 5.64 -26.10 -6.88
C ALA A 121 5.82 -26.43 -5.38
N GLY A 122 4.94 -27.29 -4.86
CA GLY A 122 5.06 -27.88 -3.52
C GLY A 122 4.75 -26.97 -2.35
N LYS A 123 4.40 -25.70 -2.56
CA LYS A 123 4.08 -24.76 -1.47
C LYS A 123 2.69 -25.03 -0.90
N LYS A 124 2.58 -24.88 0.42
CA LYS A 124 1.34 -25.11 1.21
C LYS A 124 1.02 -23.84 2.03
N PRO A 125 -0.25 -23.66 2.46
CA PRO A 125 -0.62 -22.63 3.40
C PRO A 125 0.29 -22.63 4.64
N GLY A 126 0.82 -21.46 4.99
CA GLY A 126 1.81 -21.27 6.06
C GLY A 126 3.27 -21.28 5.63
N ASP A 127 3.61 -21.81 4.45
CA ASP A 127 4.99 -21.80 3.95
C ASP A 127 5.46 -20.40 3.51
N ILE A 128 4.52 -19.50 3.23
CA ILE A 128 4.79 -18.11 2.81
C ILE A 128 3.93 -17.20 3.68
N ASP A 129 4.60 -16.39 4.52
CA ASP A 129 3.97 -15.39 5.39
C ASP A 129 4.98 -14.32 5.76
N TYR A 130 5.02 -13.23 4.98
CA TYR A 130 5.90 -12.09 5.26
C TYR A 130 5.20 -10.76 4.91
N TYR A 131 5.78 -9.65 5.35
CA TYR A 131 5.31 -8.32 5.03
C TYR A 131 6.31 -7.55 4.18
N VAL A 132 5.79 -6.79 3.23
CA VAL A 132 6.54 -5.72 2.55
C VAL A 132 6.16 -4.40 3.20
N VAL A 133 7.15 -3.70 3.73
CA VAL A 133 7.07 -2.34 4.28
C VAL A 133 7.65 -1.39 3.24
N ARG A 134 6.77 -0.73 2.49
CA ARG A 134 7.13 0.19 1.40
C ARG A 134 7.09 1.63 1.91
N GLU A 135 8.13 2.41 1.66
CA GLU A 135 8.06 3.86 1.75
C GLU A 135 7.04 4.39 0.73
N ASN A 136 6.18 5.32 1.13
CA ASN A 136 4.97 5.62 0.36
C ASN A 136 4.81 7.11 -0.02
N THR A 137 5.69 7.99 0.41
CA THR A 137 5.51 9.45 0.25
C THR A 137 6.65 10.16 -0.49
N GLU A 138 7.81 9.54 -0.60
CA GLU A 138 9.00 10.08 -1.27
C GLU A 138 9.68 9.02 -2.15
N GLY A 139 10.96 9.16 -2.42
CA GLY A 139 11.73 8.21 -3.22
C GLY A 139 11.59 8.46 -4.71
N GLU A 140 11.44 7.39 -5.46
CA GLU A 140 11.41 7.40 -6.92
C GLU A 140 10.10 7.99 -7.48
N TYR A 141 9.02 8.00 -6.69
CA TYR A 141 7.72 8.58 -7.07
C TYR A 141 7.62 10.08 -6.74
N SER A 142 8.75 10.76 -6.62
CA SER A 142 8.76 12.20 -6.44
C SER A 142 8.17 12.91 -7.67
N SER A 143 7.66 14.13 -7.47
CA SER A 143 7.19 15.00 -8.55
C SER A 143 8.28 15.99 -9.01
N LEU A 144 9.52 15.78 -8.60
CA LEU A 144 10.64 16.66 -8.97
C LEU A 144 11.21 16.25 -10.33
N GLY A 145 11.18 17.15 -11.28
CA GLY A 145 11.67 16.90 -12.63
C GLY A 145 10.99 17.80 -13.66
N GLY A 146 11.10 17.40 -14.91
CA GLY A 146 10.46 18.12 -16.00
C GLY A 146 10.89 17.61 -17.36
N ARG A 147 10.35 18.26 -18.42
CA ARG A 147 10.72 18.03 -19.81
C ARG A 147 11.30 19.30 -20.41
N LEU A 148 12.26 19.12 -21.29
CA LEU A 148 12.88 20.20 -22.07
C LEU A 148 12.86 19.82 -23.55
N PHE A 149 12.80 20.83 -24.42
CA PHE A 149 12.85 20.70 -25.89
C PHE A 149 11.79 19.78 -26.46
N GLU A 150 10.57 19.77 -25.88
CA GLU A 150 9.47 18.89 -26.26
C GLU A 150 9.16 19.00 -27.76
N GLY A 151 8.92 17.85 -28.41
CA GLY A 151 8.62 17.75 -29.83
C GLY A 151 9.81 17.91 -30.76
N THR A 152 11.05 17.97 -30.26
CA THR A 152 12.28 18.01 -31.05
C THR A 152 13.14 16.78 -30.84
N ASP A 153 14.14 16.57 -31.70
CA ASP A 153 15.14 15.49 -31.54
C ASP A 153 16.03 15.62 -30.30
N ARG A 154 16.00 16.79 -29.62
CA ARG A 154 16.70 17.07 -28.36
C ARG A 154 15.79 16.94 -27.16
N GLU A 155 14.57 16.46 -27.33
CA GLU A 155 13.65 16.28 -26.20
C GLU A 155 14.29 15.44 -25.09
N MET A 156 14.16 15.91 -23.86
CA MET A 156 14.62 15.18 -22.67
C MET A 156 13.58 15.26 -21.56
N ALA A 157 13.47 14.17 -20.81
CA ALA A 157 12.68 14.08 -19.59
C ALA A 157 13.59 13.74 -18.40
N GLN A 158 13.35 14.37 -17.26
CA GLN A 158 14.10 14.15 -16.03
C GLN A 158 13.15 13.98 -14.85
N GLN A 159 13.43 13.02 -13.99
CA GLN A 159 12.76 12.84 -12.70
C GLN A 159 13.81 12.55 -11.62
N ILE A 160 13.71 13.23 -10.49
CA ILE A 160 14.68 13.17 -9.41
C ILE A 160 14.11 12.30 -8.29
N SER A 161 14.79 11.22 -7.92
CA SER A 161 14.49 10.45 -6.71
C SER A 161 14.97 11.21 -5.48
N THR A 162 14.10 11.38 -4.49
CA THR A 162 14.38 12.15 -3.28
C THR A 162 14.25 11.27 -2.04
N PHE A 163 15.31 11.21 -1.24
CA PHE A 163 15.36 10.46 0.01
C PHE A 163 15.75 11.41 1.13
N THR A 164 14.81 11.73 2.01
CA THR A 164 15.08 12.57 3.18
C THR A 164 15.48 11.72 4.38
N ARG A 165 16.25 12.30 5.29
CA ARG A 165 16.58 11.59 6.54
C ARG A 165 15.33 11.24 7.32
N LYS A 166 14.36 12.15 7.41
CA LYS A 166 13.10 11.90 8.10
C LYS A 166 12.34 10.74 7.47
N GLY A 167 12.19 10.75 6.14
CA GLY A 167 11.44 9.71 5.42
C GLY A 167 12.08 8.33 5.55
N VAL A 168 13.41 8.25 5.32
CA VAL A 168 14.12 6.97 5.41
C VAL A 168 14.17 6.46 6.86
N ASP A 169 14.46 7.33 7.84
CA ASP A 169 14.55 6.89 9.24
C ASP A 169 13.20 6.38 9.77
N ARG A 170 12.09 7.04 9.46
CA ARG A 170 10.77 6.64 9.96
C ARG A 170 10.29 5.31 9.39
N ILE A 171 10.52 5.07 8.08
CA ILE A 171 10.14 3.79 7.49
C ILE A 171 11.01 2.64 8.00
N MET A 172 12.32 2.89 8.23
CA MET A 172 13.22 1.91 8.85
C MET A 172 12.78 1.59 10.28
N ASN A 173 12.49 2.60 11.12
CA ASN A 173 12.00 2.38 12.48
C ASN A 173 10.74 1.51 12.48
N PHE A 174 9.73 1.85 11.65
CA PHE A 174 8.51 1.05 11.54
C PHE A 174 8.81 -0.40 11.15
N ALA A 175 9.68 -0.63 10.17
CA ALA A 175 10.02 -1.98 9.73
C ALA A 175 10.74 -2.79 10.80
N PHE A 176 11.66 -2.18 11.57
CA PHE A 176 12.32 -2.84 12.70
C PHE A 176 11.35 -3.14 13.83
N GLU A 177 10.45 -2.22 14.17
CA GLU A 177 9.41 -2.42 15.18
C GLU A 177 8.46 -3.54 14.78
N LEU A 178 8.03 -3.58 13.53
CA LEU A 178 7.23 -4.69 12.99
C LEU A 178 7.99 -6.03 13.11
N ALA A 179 9.25 -6.08 12.71
CA ALA A 179 10.07 -7.29 12.81
C ALA A 179 10.20 -7.78 14.26
N MET A 180 10.30 -6.87 15.24
CA MET A 180 10.32 -7.22 16.67
C MET A 180 9.05 -7.93 17.15
N THR A 181 7.90 -7.66 16.52
CA THR A 181 6.63 -8.34 16.85
C THR A 181 6.45 -9.67 16.13
N ARG A 182 7.37 -10.02 15.22
CA ARG A 182 7.34 -11.23 14.38
C ARG A 182 8.57 -12.13 14.64
N ASN A 183 9.13 -12.70 13.59
CA ASN A 183 10.27 -13.65 13.72
C ASN A 183 11.64 -12.96 13.82
N LYS A 184 11.66 -11.64 14.00
CA LYS A 184 12.86 -10.82 14.17
C LYS A 184 13.86 -10.95 13.01
N ASN A 185 13.36 -11.03 11.79
CA ASN A 185 14.17 -11.08 10.58
C ASN A 185 13.75 -9.96 9.61
N LEU A 186 14.63 -9.00 9.36
CA LEU A 186 14.41 -7.85 8.48
C LEU A 186 15.38 -7.85 7.31
N VAL A 187 14.84 -7.81 6.11
CA VAL A 187 15.57 -7.66 4.87
C VAL A 187 15.38 -6.27 4.32
N SER A 188 16.46 -5.60 3.92
CA SER A 188 16.40 -4.33 3.18
C SER A 188 16.64 -4.54 1.70
N ALA A 189 15.73 -4.04 0.86
CA ALA A 189 15.91 -3.96 -0.58
C ALA A 189 16.75 -2.73 -0.94
N THR A 190 17.82 -2.91 -1.70
CA THR A 190 18.72 -1.84 -2.14
C THR A 190 19.15 -2.03 -3.59
N LYS A 191 19.83 -1.06 -4.16
CA LYS A 191 20.54 -1.13 -5.45
C LYS A 191 21.82 -0.27 -5.41
N SER A 192 22.51 -0.23 -4.29
CA SER A 192 23.69 0.62 -4.07
C SER A 192 24.86 0.32 -5.00
N ASN A 193 24.91 -0.88 -5.61
CA ASN A 193 25.90 -1.19 -6.64
C ASN A 193 25.65 -0.52 -8.00
N GLY A 194 24.47 0.08 -8.20
CA GLY A 194 24.10 0.74 -9.47
C GLY A 194 23.61 2.17 -9.28
N ILE A 195 22.93 2.46 -8.16
CA ILE A 195 22.42 3.80 -7.82
C ILE A 195 23.33 4.38 -6.74
N SER A 196 24.33 5.13 -7.17
CA SER A 196 25.52 5.45 -6.37
C SER A 196 25.35 6.54 -5.30
N ILE A 197 24.21 7.22 -5.21
CA ILE A 197 23.98 8.29 -4.24
C ILE A 197 22.87 7.92 -3.26
N THR A 198 21.67 7.71 -3.75
CA THR A 198 20.49 7.52 -2.89
C THR A 198 20.45 6.16 -2.22
N MET A 199 20.92 5.09 -2.87
CA MET A 199 20.89 3.76 -2.29
C MET A 199 22.00 3.51 -1.26
N PRO A 200 23.26 3.97 -1.40
CA PRO A 200 24.20 3.96 -0.29
C PRO A 200 23.69 4.74 0.94
N TYR A 201 23.03 5.88 0.73
CA TYR A 201 22.39 6.60 1.82
C TYR A 201 21.28 5.77 2.51
N TRP A 202 20.44 5.08 1.75
CA TRP A 202 19.47 4.12 2.27
C TRP A 202 20.13 3.03 3.12
N ASP A 203 21.23 2.46 2.64
CA ASP A 203 22.01 1.42 3.33
C ASP A 203 22.64 1.94 4.63
N GLU A 204 23.18 3.14 4.63
CA GLU A 204 23.71 3.81 5.82
C GLU A 204 22.62 4.00 6.89
N ARG A 205 21.43 4.44 6.48
CA ARG A 205 20.31 4.63 7.41
C ARG A 205 19.81 3.30 7.97
N PHE A 206 19.70 2.26 7.12
CA PHE A 206 19.35 0.92 7.57
C PHE A 206 20.33 0.39 8.61
N ALA A 207 21.63 0.54 8.40
CA ALA A 207 22.65 0.15 9.36
C ALA A 207 22.55 0.95 10.68
N ALA A 208 22.40 2.27 10.58
CA ALA A 208 22.34 3.17 11.73
C ALA A 208 21.11 2.92 12.61
N ILE A 209 19.92 2.75 12.02
CA ILE A 209 18.69 2.43 12.75
C ILE A 209 18.79 1.02 13.32
N GLY A 210 19.26 0.06 12.53
CA GLY A 210 19.38 -1.33 12.94
C GLY A 210 20.32 -1.54 14.13
N ALA A 211 21.28 -0.66 14.37
CA ALA A 211 22.12 -0.72 15.57
C ALA A 211 21.32 -0.55 16.90
N ARG A 212 20.12 0.03 16.82
CA ARG A 212 19.20 0.21 17.95
C ARG A 212 18.33 -1.04 18.23
N PHE A 213 18.31 -1.99 17.29
CA PHE A 213 17.52 -3.22 17.36
C PHE A 213 18.44 -4.46 17.29
N PRO A 214 19.26 -4.72 18.31
CA PRO A 214 20.26 -5.79 18.29
C PRO A 214 19.64 -7.19 18.17
N ASP A 215 18.39 -7.36 18.58
CA ASP A 215 17.68 -8.64 18.54
C ASP A 215 17.12 -8.98 17.14
N VAL A 216 17.15 -8.03 16.19
CA VAL A 216 16.65 -8.26 14.83
C VAL A 216 17.80 -8.69 13.93
N SER A 217 17.67 -9.88 13.35
CA SER A 217 18.56 -10.34 12.28
C SER A 217 18.37 -9.48 11.03
N ARG A 218 19.46 -9.00 10.45
CA ARG A 218 19.45 -8.04 9.34
C ARG A 218 20.22 -8.58 8.14
N SER A 219 19.62 -8.42 6.98
CA SER A 219 20.30 -8.66 5.69
C SER A 219 19.87 -7.62 4.66
N GLN A 220 20.71 -7.47 3.63
CA GLN A 220 20.44 -6.59 2.50
C GLN A 220 20.62 -7.36 1.21
N TYR A 221 19.72 -7.09 0.26
CA TYR A 221 19.82 -7.66 -1.09
C TYR A 221 19.66 -6.55 -2.12
N HIS A 222 20.43 -6.60 -3.17
CA HIS A 222 20.10 -5.83 -4.38
C HIS A 222 18.78 -6.32 -4.94
N ILE A 223 17.94 -5.37 -5.40
CA ILE A 223 16.54 -5.64 -5.80
C ILE A 223 16.42 -6.79 -6.80
N ASP A 224 17.29 -6.84 -7.79
CA ASP A 224 17.35 -7.93 -8.78
C ASP A 224 17.60 -9.30 -8.12
N GLY A 225 18.57 -9.38 -7.22
CA GLY A 225 18.84 -10.60 -6.44
C GLY A 225 17.69 -10.94 -5.47
N LEU A 226 17.05 -9.93 -4.89
CA LEU A 226 15.92 -10.12 -3.99
C LEU A 226 14.71 -10.71 -4.71
N THR A 227 14.37 -10.22 -5.91
CA THR A 227 13.27 -10.76 -6.71
C THR A 227 13.49 -12.24 -7.05
N ILE A 228 14.73 -12.65 -7.32
CA ILE A 228 15.07 -14.06 -7.52
C ILE A 228 14.75 -14.88 -6.26
N GLN A 229 15.16 -14.40 -5.08
CA GLN A 229 14.93 -15.10 -3.82
C GLN A 229 13.43 -15.14 -3.43
N VAL A 230 12.66 -14.10 -3.73
CA VAL A 230 11.21 -14.08 -3.53
C VAL A 230 10.50 -15.15 -4.34
N VAL A 231 11.02 -15.49 -5.53
CA VAL A 231 10.47 -16.57 -6.37
C VAL A 231 10.97 -17.95 -5.93
N LEU A 232 12.29 -18.09 -5.66
CA LEU A 232 12.88 -19.39 -5.37
C LEU A 232 12.59 -19.89 -3.96
N ASP A 233 12.63 -19.01 -2.97
CA ASP A 233 12.46 -19.34 -1.54
C ASP A 233 11.74 -18.25 -0.75
N PRO A 234 10.45 -17.96 -1.05
CA PRO A 234 9.69 -16.91 -0.39
C PRO A 234 9.48 -17.14 1.11
N GLY A 235 9.53 -18.37 1.57
CA GLY A 235 9.31 -18.75 2.98
C GLY A 235 10.42 -18.31 3.93
N ARG A 236 11.56 -17.87 3.41
CA ARG A 236 12.67 -17.37 4.23
C ARG A 236 12.49 -15.95 4.75
N PHE A 237 11.53 -15.20 4.20
CA PHE A 237 11.28 -13.81 4.55
C PHE A 237 10.29 -13.68 5.69
N ASP A 238 10.47 -12.64 6.49
CA ASP A 238 9.56 -12.24 7.58
C ASP A 238 9.09 -10.80 7.38
N VAL A 239 10.02 -9.84 7.29
CA VAL A 239 9.75 -8.46 6.93
C VAL A 239 10.77 -8.00 5.88
N ILE A 240 10.29 -7.33 4.84
CA ILE A 240 11.13 -6.69 3.82
C ILE A 240 10.83 -5.20 3.84
N VAL A 241 11.85 -4.35 4.04
CA VAL A 241 11.73 -2.89 3.90
C VAL A 241 12.29 -2.45 2.56
N ALA A 242 11.58 -1.57 1.88
CA ALA A 242 11.95 -1.12 0.54
C ALA A 242 11.57 0.35 0.30
N SER A 243 12.30 1.00 -0.61
CA SER A 243 11.92 2.30 -1.19
C SER A 243 10.58 2.21 -1.93
N ASN A 244 10.07 3.34 -2.35
CA ASN A 244 8.75 3.42 -2.98
C ASN A 244 8.64 2.50 -4.20
N LEU A 245 9.55 2.61 -5.17
CA LEU A 245 9.52 1.79 -6.38
C LEU A 245 9.82 0.31 -6.10
N PHE A 246 10.85 0.03 -5.30
CA PHE A 246 11.21 -1.35 -4.99
C PHE A 246 10.14 -2.06 -4.18
N GLY A 247 9.50 -1.33 -3.25
CA GLY A 247 8.37 -1.83 -2.47
C GLY A 247 7.15 -2.13 -3.33
N ASP A 248 6.90 -1.31 -4.36
CA ASP A 248 5.80 -1.55 -5.32
C ASP A 248 6.03 -2.87 -6.07
N ILE A 249 7.19 -3.02 -6.68
CA ILE A 249 7.56 -4.24 -7.43
C ILE A 249 7.46 -5.49 -6.54
N LEU A 250 8.03 -5.43 -5.33
CA LEU A 250 8.05 -6.59 -4.41
C LEU A 250 6.67 -6.96 -3.89
N SER A 251 5.81 -5.97 -3.68
CA SER A 251 4.47 -6.17 -3.14
C SER A 251 3.46 -6.67 -4.18
N ASP A 252 3.79 -6.65 -5.45
CA ASP A 252 3.04 -7.31 -6.51
C ASP A 252 3.62 -8.70 -6.82
N LEU A 253 4.95 -8.81 -6.83
CA LEU A 253 5.63 -10.09 -7.01
C LEU A 253 5.27 -11.11 -5.91
N GLY A 254 5.19 -10.66 -4.65
CA GLY A 254 4.82 -11.50 -3.53
C GLY A 254 3.46 -12.20 -3.72
N PRO A 255 2.36 -11.44 -3.86
CA PRO A 255 1.05 -12.01 -4.16
C PRO A 255 1.00 -12.85 -5.43
N ALA A 256 1.80 -12.53 -6.45
CA ALA A 256 1.93 -13.38 -7.64
C ALA A 256 2.49 -14.76 -7.28
N THR A 257 3.49 -14.85 -6.39
CA THR A 257 4.05 -16.15 -5.94
C THR A 257 3.12 -16.96 -5.06
N THR A 258 2.18 -16.32 -4.39
CA THR A 258 1.19 -17.00 -3.55
C THR A 258 -0.15 -17.27 -4.27
N GLY A 259 -0.32 -16.74 -5.49
CA GLY A 259 -1.60 -16.82 -6.22
C GLY A 259 -2.70 -15.92 -5.63
N THR A 260 -2.31 -14.89 -4.86
CA THR A 260 -3.24 -14.03 -4.11
C THR A 260 -3.36 -12.62 -4.66
N ILE A 261 -2.84 -12.32 -5.85
CA ILE A 261 -2.82 -10.95 -6.40
C ILE A 261 -4.21 -10.30 -6.44
N GLY A 262 -5.25 -11.03 -6.77
CA GLY A 262 -6.63 -10.53 -6.81
C GLY A 262 -7.31 -10.43 -5.43
N ILE A 263 -6.66 -10.85 -4.36
CA ILE A 263 -7.21 -10.86 -2.99
C ILE A 263 -6.26 -10.26 -1.95
N ALA A 264 -5.12 -9.71 -2.38
CA ALA A 264 -4.13 -9.10 -1.50
C ALA A 264 -4.63 -7.74 -0.96
N PRO A 265 -4.44 -7.46 0.33
CA PRO A 265 -4.77 -6.19 0.95
C PRO A 265 -3.58 -5.25 0.98
N SER A 266 -3.84 -3.98 1.24
CA SER A 266 -2.85 -2.94 1.44
C SER A 266 -3.33 -1.97 2.54
N ALA A 267 -2.40 -1.50 3.36
CA ALA A 267 -2.64 -0.42 4.30
C ALA A 267 -1.66 0.73 4.05
N ASN A 268 -2.18 1.92 3.86
CA ASN A 268 -1.41 3.16 3.79
C ASN A 268 -1.54 3.84 5.15
N LEU A 269 -0.48 3.82 5.96
CA LEU A 269 -0.55 4.17 7.36
C LEU A 269 0.12 5.51 7.65
N ASN A 270 -0.53 6.28 8.51
CA ASN A 270 0.08 7.29 9.36
C ASN A 270 0.18 6.69 10.77
N PRO A 271 1.30 6.05 11.15
CA PRO A 271 1.41 5.30 12.40
C PRO A 271 1.21 6.14 13.66
N GLU A 272 1.54 7.43 13.58
CA GLU A 272 1.36 8.40 14.67
C GLU A 272 -0.12 8.79 14.86
N ARG A 273 -1.01 8.37 13.95
CA ARG A 273 -2.44 8.70 13.95
C ARG A 273 -2.74 10.20 13.98
N ALA A 274 -1.83 11.01 13.43
CA ALA A 274 -2.04 12.44 13.23
C ALA A 274 -3.05 12.73 12.11
N PHE A 275 -3.17 11.77 11.19
CA PHE A 275 -4.09 11.79 10.06
C PHE A 275 -4.70 10.40 9.84
N PRO A 276 -5.86 10.31 9.16
CA PRO A 276 -6.47 9.02 8.87
C PRO A 276 -5.57 8.14 8.00
N SER A 277 -5.43 6.88 8.40
CA SER A 277 -4.83 5.83 7.57
C SER A 277 -5.84 5.32 6.55
N LEU A 278 -5.36 4.74 5.43
CA LEU A 278 -6.21 4.22 4.35
C LEU A 278 -5.98 2.73 4.15
N PHE A 279 -7.07 1.98 4.04
CA PHE A 279 -7.05 0.52 3.84
C PHE A 279 -7.78 0.18 2.54
N GLU A 280 -7.09 -0.55 1.65
CA GLU A 280 -7.56 -0.85 0.30
C GLU A 280 -7.07 -2.23 -0.16
N PRO A 281 -7.75 -2.90 -1.10
CA PRO A 281 -7.15 -4.04 -1.79
C PRO A 281 -6.04 -3.57 -2.74
N VAL A 282 -5.09 -4.47 -3.05
CA VAL A 282 -3.99 -4.18 -4.00
C VAL A 282 -4.52 -4.09 -5.44
N HIS A 283 -5.58 -4.84 -5.77
CA HIS A 283 -6.17 -4.81 -7.11
C HIS A 283 -6.77 -3.44 -7.43
N GLY A 284 -6.75 -3.04 -8.71
CA GLY A 284 -7.38 -1.82 -9.22
C GLY A 284 -8.89 -1.98 -9.48
N SER A 285 -9.41 -1.07 -10.26
CA SER A 285 -10.85 -0.99 -10.60
C SER A 285 -11.35 -2.07 -11.57
N ALA A 286 -10.44 -2.71 -12.33
CA ALA A 286 -10.73 -3.78 -13.29
C ALA A 286 -12.01 -3.54 -14.11
N PRO A 287 -12.06 -2.49 -14.96
CA PRO A 287 -13.28 -2.11 -15.72
C PRO A 287 -13.79 -3.23 -16.64
N ASP A 288 -12.89 -4.09 -17.11
CA ASP A 288 -13.18 -5.21 -18.00
C ASP A 288 -14.08 -6.29 -17.39
N ILE A 289 -14.07 -6.42 -16.06
CA ILE A 289 -14.91 -7.38 -15.32
C ILE A 289 -16.02 -6.73 -14.50
N TYR A 290 -16.04 -5.40 -14.40
CA TYR A 290 -17.09 -4.68 -13.69
C TYR A 290 -18.48 -4.96 -14.30
N GLY A 291 -19.48 -5.16 -13.44
CA GLY A 291 -20.86 -5.50 -13.85
C GLY A 291 -21.08 -6.99 -14.13
N LYS A 292 -20.01 -7.81 -14.11
CA LYS A 292 -20.15 -9.27 -14.35
C LYS A 292 -20.41 -10.08 -13.07
N GLY A 293 -20.30 -9.47 -11.88
CA GLY A 293 -20.54 -10.14 -10.58
C GLY A 293 -19.53 -11.24 -10.28
N ILE A 294 -18.31 -11.16 -10.80
CA ILE A 294 -17.25 -12.17 -10.63
C ILE A 294 -16.07 -11.65 -9.79
N ALA A 295 -16.09 -10.39 -9.38
CA ALA A 295 -15.04 -9.81 -8.54
C ALA A 295 -14.99 -10.52 -7.17
N ASN A 296 -13.77 -10.88 -6.74
CA ASN A 296 -13.57 -11.55 -5.46
C ASN A 296 -13.42 -10.52 -4.33
N PRO A 297 -14.31 -10.49 -3.31
CA PRO A 297 -14.26 -9.48 -2.25
C PRO A 297 -13.24 -9.76 -1.15
N ILE A 298 -12.48 -10.86 -1.19
CA ILE A 298 -11.55 -11.24 -0.12
C ILE A 298 -10.50 -10.14 0.11
N GLY A 299 -9.98 -9.49 -0.93
CA GLY A 299 -9.02 -8.39 -0.81
C GLY A 299 -9.58 -7.24 0.02
N GLN A 300 -10.82 -6.84 -0.25
CA GLN A 300 -11.51 -5.78 0.50
C GLN A 300 -11.78 -6.21 1.95
N ILE A 301 -12.25 -7.45 2.17
CA ILE A 301 -12.51 -7.99 3.52
C ILE A 301 -11.20 -8.06 4.33
N TRP A 302 -10.12 -8.51 3.71
CA TRP A 302 -8.81 -8.58 4.38
C TRP A 302 -8.24 -7.19 4.68
N SER A 303 -8.42 -6.21 3.80
CA SER A 303 -8.10 -4.81 4.09
C SER A 303 -8.89 -4.28 5.30
N GLY A 304 -10.16 -4.66 5.41
CA GLY A 304 -10.98 -4.38 6.60
C GLY A 304 -10.46 -5.07 7.87
N ALA A 305 -9.90 -6.27 7.76
CA ALA A 305 -9.27 -6.94 8.91
C ALA A 305 -7.95 -6.28 9.33
N MET A 306 -7.21 -5.65 8.40
CA MET A 306 -6.03 -4.85 8.74
C MET A 306 -6.40 -3.52 9.40
N MET A 307 -7.58 -3.00 9.12
CA MET A 307 -8.10 -1.74 9.68
C MET A 307 -8.51 -1.91 11.15
N LEU A 308 -9.13 -3.03 11.53
CA LEU A 308 -9.57 -3.37 12.89
C LEU A 308 -8.40 -3.72 13.82
#